data_b8c454bd8c4731dd18a65a775ca7906e
#
_entry.id   b8c454bd8c4731dd18a65a775ca7906e
#
_cell.length_a   1.000
_cell.length_b   1.000
_cell.length_c   1.000
_cell.angle_alpha   90.00
_cell.angle_beta   90.00
_cell.angle_gamma   90.00
#
_symmetry.space_group_name_H-M   'P 1'
#
loop_
_entity.id
_entity.type
_entity.pdbx_description
1 polymer ?
#
loop_
_entity_poly.entity_id
_entity_poly.type
_entity_poly.pdbx_seq_one_letter_code
_entity_poly.pdbx_strand_id
1 'polypeptide(L)'
;MAHLLQSIHDSFDLSRCIEFTVEGGRPDTLDAEKLGVIFRGGADRMSINPQTMEDSVLAACRRPHNAQDVLRAYQQAKNAGFKAINMDLIAGLPTDSVEGFCRSLDTVAALDPANITVHTLALKKGADLFENRENLLHTKAVEEMVAYANRTLRSLGYKPYYLYRQKYMSGSFENVGWSRDGLDCLYNIYMMEEMHTILSLGGGGMNKVNLPNGRLQRFHNPKFPEQYISQLGSVLAQKDELFSLMQKG
;
A
#
# COMPACT_ATOMS: atom_id res chain seq x y z
N MET A 1 -2.38 -8.35 -17.50
CA MET A 1 -3.20 -7.31 -16.85
C MET A 1 -4.56 -7.18 -17.52
N ALA A 2 -4.68 -6.90 -18.82
CA ALA A 2 -5.99 -6.76 -19.49
C ALA A 2 -6.94 -7.94 -19.24
N HIS A 3 -6.48 -9.18 -19.43
CA HIS A 3 -7.28 -10.39 -19.16
C HIS A 3 -7.78 -10.46 -17.70
N LEU A 4 -6.95 -10.11 -16.72
CA LEU A 4 -7.36 -10.09 -15.31
C LEU A 4 -8.48 -9.06 -15.06
N LEU A 5 -8.32 -7.84 -15.58
CA LEU A 5 -9.33 -6.80 -15.45
C LEU A 5 -10.65 -7.20 -16.13
N GLN A 6 -10.58 -7.79 -17.33
CA GLN A 6 -11.75 -8.33 -18.00
C GLN A 6 -12.44 -9.41 -17.16
N SER A 7 -11.68 -10.37 -16.61
CA SER A 7 -12.23 -11.42 -15.75
C SER A 7 -12.90 -10.86 -14.50
N ILE A 8 -12.41 -9.75 -13.94
CA ILE A 8 -13.05 -9.06 -12.81
C ILE A 8 -14.41 -8.50 -13.25
N HIS A 9 -14.47 -7.80 -14.40
CA HIS A 9 -15.73 -7.27 -14.93
C HIS A 9 -16.75 -8.36 -15.29
N ASP A 10 -16.27 -9.49 -15.80
CA ASP A 10 -17.13 -10.63 -16.15
C ASP A 10 -17.68 -11.36 -14.92
N SER A 11 -16.98 -11.26 -13.78
CA SER A 11 -17.28 -12.02 -12.56
C SER A 11 -18.02 -11.20 -11.49
N PHE A 12 -17.90 -9.88 -11.52
CA PHE A 12 -18.43 -8.98 -10.49
C PHE A 12 -19.24 -7.85 -11.09
N ASP A 13 -20.40 -7.55 -10.50
CA ASP A 13 -21.14 -6.33 -10.80
C ASP A 13 -20.45 -5.13 -10.15
N LEU A 14 -19.71 -4.36 -10.96
CA LEU A 14 -19.00 -3.17 -10.52
C LEU A 14 -19.84 -1.88 -10.64
N SER A 15 -21.11 -1.95 -10.97
CA SER A 15 -21.97 -0.76 -11.15
C SER A 15 -22.09 0.11 -9.90
N ARG A 16 -21.86 -0.48 -8.73
CA ARG A 16 -21.86 0.19 -7.42
C ARG A 16 -20.47 0.29 -6.80
N CYS A 17 -19.41 -0.01 -7.56
CA CYS A 17 -18.05 0.12 -7.08
C CYS A 17 -17.72 1.60 -6.86
N ILE A 18 -17.33 1.95 -5.65
CA ILE A 18 -17.02 3.33 -5.26
C ILE A 18 -15.52 3.64 -5.28
N GLU A 19 -14.67 2.62 -5.30
CA GLU A 19 -13.22 2.75 -5.43
C GLU A 19 -12.66 1.48 -6.08
N PHE A 20 -11.92 1.64 -7.17
CA PHE A 20 -11.19 0.56 -7.82
C PHE A 20 -9.70 0.88 -7.85
N THR A 21 -8.99 0.40 -6.85
CA THR A 21 -7.55 0.66 -6.66
C THR A 21 -6.69 -0.44 -7.27
N VAL A 22 -5.63 -0.05 -7.96
CA VAL A 22 -4.56 -0.97 -8.38
C VAL A 22 -3.25 -0.59 -7.69
N GLU A 23 -2.73 -1.51 -6.90
CA GLU A 23 -1.42 -1.40 -6.26
C GLU A 23 -0.32 -1.68 -7.30
N GLY A 24 0.21 -0.61 -7.93
CA GLY A 24 1.31 -0.71 -8.88
C GLY A 24 2.64 -1.00 -8.21
N GLY A 25 2.80 -0.49 -7.00
CA GLY A 25 3.95 -0.72 -6.12
C GLY A 25 5.26 -0.21 -6.70
N ARG A 26 5.95 -1.02 -7.49
CA ARG A 26 7.28 -0.71 -8.02
C ARG A 26 7.23 0.12 -9.30
N PRO A 27 7.86 1.32 -9.31
CA PRO A 27 7.86 2.23 -10.48
C PRO A 27 8.44 1.63 -11.76
N ASP A 28 9.48 0.81 -11.64
CA ASP A 28 10.15 0.15 -12.77
C ASP A 28 9.28 -0.89 -13.51
N THR A 29 8.18 -1.33 -12.89
CA THR A 29 7.24 -2.26 -13.50
C THR A 29 6.06 -1.57 -14.19
N LEU A 30 6.01 -0.25 -14.14
CA LEU A 30 4.94 0.58 -14.69
C LEU A 30 5.44 1.31 -15.95
N ASP A 31 4.76 1.07 -17.06
CA ASP A 31 4.94 1.79 -18.30
C ASP A 31 3.61 2.40 -18.77
N ALA A 32 3.67 3.28 -19.77
CA ALA A 32 2.50 3.99 -20.26
C ALA A 32 1.42 3.04 -20.81
N GLU A 33 1.82 1.92 -21.45
CA GLU A 33 0.89 0.93 -22.00
C GLU A 33 0.13 0.23 -20.86
N LYS A 34 0.84 -0.28 -19.86
CA LYS A 34 0.25 -0.95 -18.70
C LYS A 34 -0.67 -0.02 -17.92
N LEU A 35 -0.23 1.22 -17.66
CA LEU A 35 -1.03 2.24 -16.97
C LEU A 35 -2.30 2.55 -17.76
N GLY A 36 -2.20 2.69 -19.08
CA GLY A 36 -3.35 2.87 -19.97
C GLY A 36 -4.32 1.68 -19.94
N VAL A 37 -3.82 0.44 -19.89
CA VAL A 37 -4.65 -0.76 -19.74
C VAL A 37 -5.38 -0.77 -18.39
N ILE A 38 -4.68 -0.44 -17.31
CA ILE A 38 -5.26 -0.39 -15.96
C ILE A 38 -6.35 0.67 -15.88
N PHE A 39 -6.07 1.87 -16.39
CA PHE A 39 -7.04 2.98 -16.39
C PHE A 39 -8.31 2.66 -17.20
N ARG A 40 -8.14 2.15 -18.44
CA ARG A 40 -9.27 1.72 -19.28
C ARG A 40 -10.03 0.54 -18.71
N GLY A 41 -9.37 -0.26 -17.87
CA GLY A 41 -9.99 -1.35 -17.10
C GLY A 41 -10.81 -0.87 -15.90
N GLY A 42 -11.01 0.44 -15.73
CA GLY A 42 -11.91 1.03 -14.72
C GLY A 42 -11.23 1.38 -13.40
N ALA A 43 -9.92 1.18 -13.26
CA ALA A 43 -9.24 1.62 -12.04
C ALA A 43 -9.20 3.15 -11.98
N ASP A 44 -9.63 3.71 -10.87
CA ASP A 44 -9.67 5.16 -10.63
C ASP A 44 -8.52 5.63 -9.73
N ARG A 45 -7.92 4.71 -8.98
CA ARG A 45 -6.82 4.93 -8.05
C ARG A 45 -5.63 4.04 -8.36
N MET A 46 -4.43 4.58 -8.18
CA MET A 46 -3.17 3.89 -8.40
C MET A 46 -2.20 4.14 -7.25
N SER A 47 -1.41 3.13 -6.89
CA SER A 47 -0.30 3.29 -5.95
C SER A 47 1.03 3.17 -6.70
N ILE A 48 1.92 4.15 -6.47
CA ILE A 48 3.31 4.18 -6.97
C ILE A 48 4.21 4.43 -5.76
N ASN A 49 4.98 3.43 -5.33
CA ASN A 49 5.64 3.46 -4.03
C ASN A 49 7.16 3.66 -4.17
N PRO A 50 7.67 4.91 -4.06
CA PRO A 50 9.09 5.19 -4.13
C PRO A 50 9.88 4.58 -2.99
N GLN A 51 9.34 4.56 -1.79
CA GLN A 51 9.96 4.24 -0.50
C GLN A 51 10.96 5.31 -0.04
N THR A 52 11.79 5.82 -0.93
CA THR A 52 12.70 6.96 -0.83
C THR A 52 13.01 7.48 -2.23
N MET A 53 13.51 8.71 -2.32
CA MET A 53 14.01 9.31 -3.56
C MET A 53 15.56 9.37 -3.60
N GLU A 54 16.23 8.76 -2.62
CA GLU A 54 17.68 8.68 -2.54
C GLU A 54 18.18 7.40 -3.22
N ASP A 55 18.78 7.51 -4.41
CA ASP A 55 19.21 6.37 -5.23
C ASP A 55 20.20 5.45 -4.51
N SER A 56 21.08 5.99 -3.67
CA SER A 56 22.03 5.20 -2.86
C SER A 56 21.30 4.33 -1.83
N VAL A 57 20.22 4.84 -1.23
CA VAL A 57 19.38 4.12 -0.27
C VAL A 57 18.55 3.04 -0.97
N LEU A 58 17.99 3.36 -2.16
CA LEU A 58 17.30 2.38 -2.99
C LEU A 58 18.21 1.21 -3.35
N ALA A 59 19.45 1.49 -3.79
CA ALA A 59 20.45 0.47 -4.10
C ALA A 59 20.80 -0.38 -2.88
N ALA A 60 21.02 0.24 -1.70
CA ALA A 60 21.29 -0.46 -0.45
C ALA A 60 20.11 -1.38 -0.03
N CYS A 61 18.87 -0.97 -0.33
CA CYS A 61 17.66 -1.77 -0.11
C CYS A 61 17.39 -2.78 -1.24
N ARG A 62 18.32 -2.97 -2.18
CA ARG A 62 18.18 -3.86 -3.35
C ARG A 62 16.91 -3.56 -4.16
N ARG A 63 16.54 -2.28 -4.27
CA ARG A 63 15.45 -1.83 -5.14
C ARG A 63 15.99 -1.61 -6.56
N PRO A 64 15.34 -2.16 -7.59
CA PRO A 64 15.83 -2.07 -8.98
C PRO A 64 15.50 -0.74 -9.67
N HIS A 65 14.67 0.12 -9.06
CA HIS A 65 14.31 1.44 -9.58
C HIS A 65 15.14 2.55 -8.93
N ASN A 66 15.14 3.71 -9.56
CA ASN A 66 15.74 4.95 -9.08
C ASN A 66 14.69 6.08 -9.00
N ALA A 67 15.09 7.25 -8.49
CA ALA A 67 14.21 8.39 -8.34
C ALA A 67 13.61 8.85 -9.68
N GLN A 68 14.36 8.79 -10.78
CA GLN A 68 13.87 9.16 -12.11
C GLN A 68 12.77 8.20 -12.60
N ASP A 69 12.85 6.92 -12.28
CA ASP A 69 11.81 5.94 -12.57
C ASP A 69 10.49 6.29 -11.88
N VAL A 70 10.58 6.75 -10.61
CA VAL A 70 9.42 7.22 -9.85
C VAL A 70 8.75 8.41 -10.52
N LEU A 71 9.54 9.44 -10.87
CA LEU A 71 9.04 10.64 -11.54
C LEU A 71 8.38 10.31 -12.87
N ARG A 72 9.01 9.43 -13.67
CA ARG A 72 8.47 8.96 -14.94
C ARG A 72 7.16 8.21 -14.75
N ALA A 73 7.10 7.24 -13.83
CA ALA A 73 5.89 6.46 -13.55
C ALA A 73 4.74 7.36 -13.07
N TYR A 74 5.03 8.32 -12.19
CA TYR A 74 4.04 9.29 -11.72
C TYR A 74 3.47 10.12 -12.88
N GLN A 75 4.34 10.69 -13.73
CA GLN A 75 3.90 11.48 -14.87
C GLN A 75 3.09 10.65 -15.88
N GLN A 76 3.50 9.42 -16.13
CA GLN A 76 2.76 8.50 -17.00
C GLN A 76 1.38 8.14 -16.43
N ALA A 77 1.27 7.94 -15.12
CA ALA A 77 -0.02 7.70 -14.47
C ALA A 77 -0.94 8.93 -14.57
N LYS A 78 -0.41 10.14 -14.35
CA LYS A 78 -1.18 11.39 -14.57
C LYS A 78 -1.65 11.49 -16.01
N ASN A 79 -0.79 11.21 -16.98
CA ASN A 79 -1.13 11.26 -18.41
C ASN A 79 -2.16 10.19 -18.81
N ALA A 80 -2.17 9.02 -18.13
CA ALA A 80 -3.18 7.98 -18.32
C ALA A 80 -4.57 8.39 -17.80
N GLY A 81 -4.65 9.40 -16.93
CA GLY A 81 -5.89 9.93 -16.40
C GLY A 81 -6.17 9.67 -14.92
N PHE A 82 -5.24 8.99 -14.20
CA PHE A 82 -5.42 8.75 -12.77
C PHE A 82 -5.45 10.07 -11.98
N LYS A 83 -6.55 10.28 -11.25
CA LYS A 83 -6.75 11.45 -10.38
C LYS A 83 -6.22 11.18 -8.97
N ALA A 84 -6.36 9.96 -8.49
CA ALA A 84 -5.92 9.55 -7.17
C ALA A 84 -4.68 8.64 -7.28
N ILE A 85 -3.50 9.23 -7.01
CA ILE A 85 -2.23 8.50 -6.96
C ILE A 85 -1.74 8.54 -5.50
N ASN A 86 -1.47 7.36 -4.93
CA ASN A 86 -0.84 7.21 -3.63
C ASN A 86 0.66 6.99 -3.80
N MET A 87 1.45 7.59 -2.91
CA MET A 87 2.90 7.41 -2.87
C MET A 87 3.36 7.09 -1.45
N ASP A 88 4.10 5.99 -1.27
CA ASP A 88 4.58 5.56 0.04
C ASP A 88 6.05 5.91 0.23
N LEU A 89 6.38 6.44 1.41
CA LEU A 89 7.74 6.67 1.91
C LEU A 89 7.98 5.87 3.18
N ILE A 90 9.24 5.48 3.43
CA ILE A 90 9.63 4.75 4.63
C ILE A 90 10.67 5.57 5.39
N ALA A 91 10.33 5.98 6.61
CA ALA A 91 11.28 6.55 7.55
C ALA A 91 12.12 5.45 8.21
N GLY A 92 13.43 5.65 8.29
CA GLY A 92 14.35 4.74 8.95
C GLY A 92 14.91 3.64 8.06
N LEU A 93 14.91 3.82 6.73
CA LEU A 93 15.59 2.88 5.82
C LEU A 93 17.10 2.80 6.15
N PRO A 94 17.73 1.61 5.98
CA PRO A 94 19.17 1.46 6.15
C PRO A 94 19.94 2.44 5.27
N THR A 95 21.01 3.00 5.80
CA THR A 95 21.90 3.95 5.11
C THR A 95 21.27 5.30 4.73
N ASP A 96 19.98 5.52 5.05
CA ASP A 96 19.33 6.81 4.87
C ASP A 96 19.80 7.82 5.96
N SER A 97 19.43 9.07 5.81
CA SER A 97 19.64 10.14 6.80
C SER A 97 18.36 10.95 6.99
N VAL A 98 18.31 11.76 8.04
CA VAL A 98 17.19 12.69 8.27
C VAL A 98 17.04 13.62 7.06
N GLU A 99 18.14 14.15 6.56
CA GLU A 99 18.19 15.05 5.41
C GLU A 99 17.75 14.35 4.12
N GLY A 100 18.15 13.08 3.90
CA GLY A 100 17.75 12.26 2.75
C GLY A 100 16.25 12.01 2.75
N PHE A 101 15.71 11.61 3.89
CA PHE A 101 14.26 11.45 4.05
C PHE A 101 13.51 12.77 3.82
N CYS A 102 14.00 13.89 4.36
CA CYS A 102 13.37 15.21 4.16
C CYS A 102 13.33 15.56 2.67
N ARG A 103 14.46 15.43 1.94
CA ARG A 103 14.49 15.65 0.48
C ARG A 103 13.53 14.74 -0.26
N SER A 104 13.44 13.47 0.13
CA SER A 104 12.52 12.50 -0.46
C SER A 104 11.06 12.93 -0.27
N LEU A 105 10.71 13.33 0.94
CA LEU A 105 9.35 13.82 1.26
C LEU A 105 9.02 15.09 0.46
N ASP A 106 9.94 16.07 0.42
CA ASP A 106 9.73 17.33 -0.29
C ASP A 106 9.55 17.08 -1.80
N THR A 107 10.36 16.18 -2.37
CA THR A 107 10.25 15.79 -3.78
C THR A 107 8.90 15.15 -4.09
N VAL A 108 8.47 14.18 -3.24
CA VAL A 108 7.16 13.52 -3.41
C VAL A 108 6.02 14.51 -3.20
N ALA A 109 6.10 15.35 -2.18
CA ALA A 109 5.06 16.36 -1.91
C ALA A 109 4.92 17.41 -3.03
N ALA A 110 6.05 17.76 -3.70
CA ALA A 110 6.05 18.66 -4.85
C ALA A 110 5.33 18.08 -6.10
N LEU A 111 5.20 16.75 -6.20
CA LEU A 111 4.39 16.10 -7.23
C LEU A 111 2.88 16.26 -6.99
N ASP A 112 2.49 16.67 -5.79
CA ASP A 112 1.11 16.84 -5.34
C ASP A 112 0.22 15.60 -5.55
N PRO A 113 0.63 14.42 -5.01
CA PRO A 113 -0.19 13.23 -5.11
C PRO A 113 -1.45 13.34 -4.24
N ALA A 114 -2.48 12.54 -4.55
CA ALA A 114 -3.70 12.48 -3.76
C ALA A 114 -3.45 12.02 -2.31
N ASN A 115 -2.55 11.05 -2.16
CA ASN A 115 -2.20 10.49 -0.88
C ASN A 115 -0.68 10.32 -0.75
N ILE A 116 -0.16 10.52 0.47
CA ILE A 116 1.20 10.19 0.86
C ILE A 116 1.10 9.33 2.11
N THR A 117 1.68 8.13 2.10
CA THR A 117 1.80 7.31 3.31
C THR A 117 3.23 7.35 3.81
N VAL A 118 3.40 7.71 5.07
CA VAL A 118 4.70 7.65 5.74
C VAL A 118 4.72 6.43 6.65
N HIS A 119 5.49 5.44 6.22
CA HIS A 119 5.75 4.24 7.01
C HIS A 119 7.00 4.42 7.86
N THR A 120 7.05 3.74 8.99
CA THR A 120 8.28 3.54 9.75
C THR A 120 8.79 2.12 9.51
N LEU A 121 10.09 1.97 9.27
CA LEU A 121 10.68 0.67 8.99
C LEU A 121 10.34 -0.34 10.10
N ALA A 122 9.71 -1.44 9.71
CA ALA A 122 9.43 -2.57 10.58
C ALA A 122 10.31 -3.76 10.19
N LEU A 123 11.09 -4.27 11.15
CA LEU A 123 11.94 -5.43 10.93
C LEU A 123 11.13 -6.71 11.08
N LYS A 124 11.05 -7.50 10.01
CA LYS A 124 10.45 -8.83 10.08
C LYS A 124 11.51 -9.86 10.48
N LYS A 125 11.18 -10.78 11.38
CA LYS A 125 12.03 -11.94 11.68
C LYS A 125 12.31 -12.71 10.40
N GLY A 126 13.60 -13.02 10.12
CA GLY A 126 14.04 -13.73 8.91
C GLY A 126 14.28 -12.82 7.69
N ALA A 127 14.24 -11.50 7.84
CA ALA A 127 14.79 -10.61 6.82
C ALA A 127 16.30 -10.40 7.08
N ASP A 128 17.11 -10.32 6.02
CA ASP A 128 18.56 -10.06 6.10
C ASP A 128 18.89 -8.85 6.99
N LEU A 129 18.03 -7.83 6.97
CA LEU A 129 18.11 -6.64 7.82
C LEU A 129 17.91 -6.90 9.31
N PHE A 130 17.27 -7.99 9.69
CA PHE A 130 17.08 -8.36 11.10
C PHE A 130 18.39 -8.88 11.72
N GLU A 131 19.23 -9.47 10.90
CA GLU A 131 20.54 -10.00 11.31
C GLU A 131 21.64 -8.92 11.30
N ASN A 132 21.51 -7.88 10.46
CA ASN A 132 22.46 -6.78 10.27
C ASN A 132 21.96 -5.45 10.86
N ARG A 133 21.66 -5.42 12.17
CA ARG A 133 21.12 -4.24 12.86
C ARG A 133 22.05 -3.03 12.93
N GLU A 134 23.34 -3.20 12.65
CA GLU A 134 24.35 -2.13 12.70
C GLU A 134 24.08 -0.98 11.72
N ASN A 135 23.31 -1.26 10.65
CA ASN A 135 22.93 -0.27 9.64
C ASN A 135 21.57 0.40 9.88
N LEU A 136 20.92 0.12 11.02
CA LEU A 136 19.65 0.72 11.36
C LEU A 136 19.86 2.11 11.95
N LEU A 137 19.01 3.04 11.53
CA LEU A 137 19.00 4.37 12.12
C LEU A 137 18.57 4.33 13.59
N HIS A 138 19.18 5.18 14.38
CA HIS A 138 18.77 5.37 15.77
C HIS A 138 17.33 5.88 15.85
N THR A 139 16.61 5.45 16.87
CA THR A 139 15.19 5.85 17.12
C THR A 139 14.99 7.37 17.05
N LYS A 140 15.96 8.16 17.52
CA LYS A 140 15.91 9.62 17.47
C LYS A 140 15.90 10.18 16.04
N ALA A 141 16.68 9.63 15.13
CA ALA A 141 16.67 10.05 13.72
C ALA A 141 15.30 9.73 13.06
N VAL A 142 14.74 8.57 13.36
CA VAL A 142 13.39 8.20 12.86
C VAL A 142 12.32 9.13 13.43
N GLU A 143 12.43 9.51 14.71
CA GLU A 143 11.55 10.51 15.33
C GLU A 143 11.61 11.85 14.60
N GLU A 144 12.81 12.33 14.28
CA GLU A 144 13.01 13.57 13.55
C GLU A 144 12.39 13.51 12.14
N MET A 145 12.54 12.38 11.41
CA MET A 145 11.92 12.15 10.11
C MET A 145 10.39 12.20 10.19
N VAL A 146 9.79 11.48 11.14
CA VAL A 146 8.34 11.44 11.34
C VAL A 146 7.81 12.81 11.76
N ALA A 147 8.51 13.51 12.65
CA ALA A 147 8.14 14.85 13.05
C ALA A 147 8.22 15.86 11.89
N TYR A 148 9.23 15.72 11.02
CA TYR A 148 9.32 16.51 9.80
C TYR A 148 8.13 16.25 8.87
N ALA A 149 7.82 15.00 8.60
CA ALA A 149 6.70 14.60 7.74
C ALA A 149 5.38 15.17 8.26
N ASN A 150 5.12 15.04 9.55
CA ASN A 150 3.91 15.55 10.19
C ASN A 150 3.76 17.09 10.04
N ARG A 151 4.84 17.85 10.22
CA ARG A 151 4.80 19.31 10.06
C ARG A 151 4.62 19.72 8.60
N THR A 152 5.43 19.13 7.70
CA THR A 152 5.45 19.47 6.27
C THR A 152 4.12 19.14 5.61
N LEU A 153 3.59 17.91 5.79
CA LEU A 153 2.34 17.51 5.15
C LEU A 153 1.14 18.32 5.65
N ARG A 154 1.08 18.64 6.96
CA ARG A 154 0.05 19.55 7.48
C ARG A 154 0.16 20.96 6.88
N SER A 155 1.36 21.52 6.79
CA SER A 155 1.56 22.86 6.23
C SER A 155 1.18 22.92 4.73
N LEU A 156 1.29 21.82 4.03
CA LEU A 156 0.87 21.67 2.62
C LEU A 156 -0.63 21.35 2.46
N GLY A 157 -1.39 21.27 3.56
CA GLY A 157 -2.84 21.02 3.56
C GLY A 157 -3.25 19.56 3.45
N TYR A 158 -2.33 18.61 3.62
CA TYR A 158 -2.71 17.20 3.78
C TYR A 158 -3.29 16.96 5.17
N LYS A 159 -4.26 16.04 5.26
CA LYS A 159 -4.87 15.60 6.51
C LYS A 159 -4.58 14.12 6.75
N PRO A 160 -4.26 13.72 8.01
CA PRO A 160 -4.15 12.29 8.32
C PRO A 160 -5.55 11.67 8.23
N TYR A 161 -5.68 10.52 7.54
CA TYR A 161 -6.97 9.84 7.37
C TYR A 161 -6.99 8.41 7.89
N TYR A 162 -5.83 7.78 8.06
CA TYR A 162 -5.69 6.51 8.76
C TYR A 162 -4.32 6.40 9.40
N LEU A 163 -4.22 5.55 10.42
CA LEU A 163 -2.96 5.23 11.08
C LEU A 163 -2.95 3.76 11.55
N TYR A 164 -1.78 3.16 11.60
CA TYR A 164 -1.61 1.84 12.18
C TYR A 164 -0.20 1.61 12.71
N ARG A 165 -0.06 0.66 13.65
CA ARG A 165 1.23 0.21 14.17
C ARG A 165 1.51 -1.22 13.75
N GLN A 166 2.76 -1.49 13.39
CA GLN A 166 3.26 -2.84 13.19
C GLN A 166 4.09 -3.28 14.40
N LYS A 167 4.14 -4.58 14.65
CA LYS A 167 5.07 -5.15 15.64
C LYS A 167 6.51 -4.98 15.14
N TYR A 168 7.44 -4.73 16.07
CA TYR A 168 8.87 -4.61 15.79
C TYR A 168 9.28 -3.37 14.96
N MET A 169 8.55 -2.28 15.06
CA MET A 169 8.94 -0.99 14.50
C MET A 169 10.01 -0.32 15.38
N SER A 170 10.94 0.39 14.75
CA SER A 170 11.85 1.26 15.47
C SER A 170 11.07 2.39 16.16
N GLY A 171 11.23 2.54 17.48
CA GLY A 171 10.61 3.63 18.26
C GLY A 171 9.10 3.54 18.46
N SER A 172 8.42 2.46 18.04
CA SER A 172 6.97 2.29 18.18
C SER A 172 6.13 3.42 17.55
N PHE A 173 6.64 4.07 16.51
CA PHE A 173 5.93 5.11 15.77
C PHE A 173 4.79 4.55 14.94
N GLU A 174 3.82 5.39 14.65
CA GLU A 174 2.68 5.02 13.79
C GLU A 174 3.03 5.24 12.31
N ASN A 175 2.52 4.36 11.47
CA ASN A 175 2.41 4.61 10.05
C ASN A 175 1.19 5.47 9.82
N VAL A 176 1.33 6.56 9.09
CA VAL A 176 0.24 7.52 8.88
C VAL A 176 0.01 7.73 7.39
N GLY A 177 -1.23 7.55 6.97
CA GLY A 177 -1.68 7.94 5.63
C GLY A 177 -2.21 9.38 5.65
N TRP A 178 -1.73 10.17 4.72
CA TRP A 178 -2.08 11.58 4.51
C TRP A 178 -2.83 11.72 3.21
N SER A 179 -3.88 12.53 3.19
CA SER A 179 -4.76 12.71 2.04
C SER A 179 -5.03 14.19 1.75
N ARG A 180 -5.24 14.49 0.47
CA ARG A 180 -5.95 15.69 0.05
C ARG A 180 -7.43 15.54 0.33
N ASP A 181 -8.15 16.65 0.57
CA ASP A 181 -9.57 16.62 0.89
C ASP A 181 -10.39 15.85 -0.15
N GLY A 182 -11.17 14.89 0.33
CA GLY A 182 -12.06 14.06 -0.50
C GLY A 182 -11.36 12.99 -1.35
N LEU A 183 -10.05 12.75 -1.11
CA LEU A 183 -9.25 11.75 -1.84
C LEU A 183 -8.75 10.62 -0.93
N ASP A 184 -9.40 10.39 0.22
CA ASP A 184 -9.07 9.30 1.12
C ASP A 184 -9.19 7.95 0.41
N CYS A 185 -8.24 7.03 0.65
CA CYS A 185 -8.33 5.67 0.16
C CYS A 185 -9.24 4.85 1.07
N LEU A 186 -10.42 4.50 0.58
CA LEU A 186 -11.43 3.78 1.35
C LEU A 186 -10.95 2.40 1.77
N TYR A 187 -10.20 1.72 0.89
CA TYR A 187 -9.61 0.42 1.22
C TYR A 187 -8.75 0.50 2.49
N ASN A 188 -7.91 1.52 2.63
CA ASN A 188 -7.06 1.69 3.82
C ASN A 188 -7.90 1.90 5.08
N ILE A 189 -8.95 2.72 4.99
CA ILE A 189 -9.87 2.94 6.11
C ILE A 189 -10.55 1.63 6.50
N TYR A 190 -11.15 0.91 5.54
CA TYR A 190 -11.87 -0.32 5.81
C TYR A 190 -10.98 -1.45 6.36
N MET A 191 -9.72 -1.49 5.90
CA MET A 191 -8.75 -2.45 6.42
C MET A 191 -8.37 -2.17 7.88
N MET A 192 -8.25 -0.90 8.27
CA MET A 192 -7.82 -0.50 9.62
C MET A 192 -8.98 -0.50 10.62
N GLU A 193 -10.11 0.05 10.22
CA GLU A 193 -11.30 0.16 11.11
C GLU A 193 -12.08 -1.16 11.24
N GLU A 194 -11.80 -2.15 10.38
CA GLU A 194 -12.44 -3.48 10.37
C GLU A 194 -13.98 -3.43 10.32
N MET A 195 -14.55 -2.35 9.78
CA MET A 195 -16.00 -2.11 9.75
C MET A 195 -16.74 -2.87 8.66
N HIS A 196 -16.01 -3.33 7.64
CA HIS A 196 -16.59 -4.00 6.48
C HIS A 196 -16.09 -5.44 6.32
N THR A 197 -16.93 -6.27 5.72
CA THR A 197 -16.51 -7.58 5.25
C THR A 197 -15.55 -7.41 4.07
N ILE A 198 -14.43 -8.11 4.11
CA ILE A 198 -13.39 -8.10 3.07
C ILE A 198 -13.25 -9.52 2.53
N LEU A 199 -13.51 -9.68 1.24
CA LEU A 199 -13.25 -10.92 0.51
C LEU A 199 -11.92 -10.81 -0.20
N SER A 200 -11.05 -11.78 0.03
CA SER A 200 -9.73 -11.81 -0.57
C SER A 200 -9.57 -13.01 -1.49
N LEU A 201 -9.12 -12.78 -2.70
CA LEU A 201 -8.74 -13.79 -3.68
C LEU A 201 -7.22 -13.85 -3.82
N GLY A 202 -6.70 -15.03 -4.16
CA GLY A 202 -5.26 -15.24 -4.33
C GLY A 202 -4.50 -15.70 -3.08
N GLY A 203 -3.25 -16.09 -3.28
CA GLY A 203 -2.37 -16.56 -2.22
C GLY A 203 -2.03 -15.48 -1.19
N GLY A 204 -1.97 -15.86 0.08
CA GLY A 204 -1.65 -14.96 1.19
C GLY A 204 -2.75 -13.98 1.59
N GLY A 205 -3.88 -14.00 0.91
CA GLY A 205 -5.00 -13.12 1.21
C GLY A 205 -5.69 -13.44 2.54
N MET A 206 -6.25 -12.43 3.19
CA MET A 206 -7.02 -12.58 4.41
C MET A 206 -8.45 -12.10 4.17
N ASN A 207 -9.40 -12.98 4.41
CA ASN A 207 -10.81 -12.61 4.44
C ASN A 207 -11.19 -12.15 5.84
N LYS A 208 -11.97 -11.11 5.95
CA LYS A 208 -12.53 -10.60 7.19
C LYS A 208 -14.04 -10.55 7.03
N VAL A 209 -14.77 -11.21 7.90
CA VAL A 209 -16.24 -11.22 7.86
C VAL A 209 -16.80 -10.62 9.14
N ASN A 210 -17.54 -9.56 9.00
CA ASN A 210 -18.31 -8.99 10.10
C ASN A 210 -19.59 -9.79 10.30
N LEU A 211 -19.73 -10.39 11.48
CA LEU A 211 -20.91 -11.12 11.87
C LEU A 211 -21.95 -10.18 12.52
N PRO A 212 -23.27 -10.53 12.49
CA PRO A 212 -24.34 -9.70 13.05
C PRO A 212 -24.18 -9.37 14.53
N ASN A 213 -23.47 -10.23 15.26
CA ASN A 213 -23.19 -10.03 16.69
C ASN A 213 -21.98 -9.10 16.97
N GLY A 214 -21.46 -8.42 15.95
CA GLY A 214 -20.29 -7.55 16.03
C GLY A 214 -18.95 -8.28 16.14
N ARG A 215 -18.93 -9.61 16.00
CA ARG A 215 -17.68 -10.38 16.00
C ARG A 215 -17.06 -10.40 14.61
N LEU A 216 -15.75 -10.21 14.55
CA LEU A 216 -14.96 -10.33 13.33
C LEU A 216 -14.37 -11.73 13.23
N GLN A 217 -14.67 -12.43 12.15
CA GLN A 217 -14.08 -13.73 11.83
C GLN A 217 -13.08 -13.56 10.67
N ARG A 218 -11.91 -14.20 10.82
CA ARG A 218 -10.81 -14.12 9.83
C ARG A 218 -10.53 -15.50 9.25
N PHE A 219 -10.36 -15.52 7.92
CA PHE A 219 -10.00 -16.72 7.16
C PHE A 219 -8.78 -16.40 6.29
N HIS A 220 -7.76 -17.23 6.37
CA HIS A 220 -6.51 -17.02 5.62
C HIS A 220 -6.45 -17.96 4.42
N ASN A 221 -6.12 -17.40 3.27
CA ASN A 221 -5.72 -18.20 2.13
C ASN A 221 -4.29 -18.74 2.34
N PRO A 222 -3.92 -19.89 1.75
CA PRO A 222 -2.54 -20.38 1.76
C PRO A 222 -1.56 -19.29 1.28
N LYS A 223 -0.43 -19.16 1.97
CA LYS A 223 0.49 -18.02 1.78
C LYS A 223 1.22 -18.09 0.44
N PHE A 224 1.65 -19.27 0.04
CA PHE A 224 2.47 -19.46 -1.15
C PHE A 224 1.60 -19.82 -2.36
N PRO A 225 1.92 -19.30 -3.58
CA PRO A 225 1.13 -19.57 -4.78
C PRO A 225 0.92 -21.05 -5.07
N GLU A 226 1.95 -21.88 -4.91
CA GLU A 226 1.89 -23.32 -5.15
C GLU A 226 0.91 -24.01 -4.18
N GLN A 227 0.92 -23.59 -2.91
CA GLN A 227 -0.01 -24.11 -1.90
C GLN A 227 -1.45 -23.64 -2.19
N TYR A 228 -1.61 -22.38 -2.60
CA TYR A 228 -2.93 -21.86 -2.96
C TYR A 228 -3.53 -22.64 -4.13
N ILE A 229 -2.74 -22.91 -5.17
CA ILE A 229 -3.17 -23.68 -6.36
C ILE A 229 -3.49 -25.14 -5.98
N SER A 230 -2.59 -25.80 -5.25
CA SER A 230 -2.79 -27.21 -4.88
C SER A 230 -3.94 -27.42 -3.89
N GLN A 231 -4.31 -26.41 -3.09
CA GLN A 231 -5.39 -26.46 -2.11
C GLN A 231 -6.64 -25.69 -2.59
N LEU A 232 -6.77 -25.41 -3.87
CA LEU A 232 -7.86 -24.58 -4.40
C LEU A 232 -9.24 -25.10 -4.01
N GLY A 233 -9.45 -26.42 -3.99
CA GLY A 233 -10.72 -27.02 -3.54
C GLY A 233 -11.07 -26.66 -2.10
N SER A 234 -10.11 -26.70 -1.19
CA SER A 234 -10.32 -26.28 0.21
C SER A 234 -10.56 -24.79 0.35
N VAL A 235 -9.88 -23.98 -0.47
CA VAL A 235 -10.08 -22.53 -0.50
C VAL A 235 -11.50 -22.19 -0.99
N LEU A 236 -12.00 -22.88 -2.01
CA LEU A 236 -13.37 -22.69 -2.50
C LEU A 236 -14.41 -23.09 -1.45
N ALA A 237 -14.26 -24.26 -0.81
CA ALA A 237 -15.15 -24.69 0.28
C ALA A 237 -15.17 -23.68 1.44
N GLN A 238 -14.03 -23.10 1.79
CA GLN A 238 -13.95 -22.02 2.77
C GLN A 238 -14.72 -20.76 2.32
N LYS A 239 -14.70 -20.43 1.02
CA LYS A 239 -15.49 -19.31 0.48
C LYS A 239 -16.98 -19.57 0.58
N ASP A 240 -17.42 -20.78 0.30
CA ASP A 240 -18.85 -21.16 0.43
C ASP A 240 -19.33 -21.05 1.88
N GLU A 241 -18.51 -21.48 2.85
CA GLU A 241 -18.80 -21.26 4.26
C GLU A 241 -18.92 -19.78 4.60
N LEU A 242 -18.00 -18.96 4.09
CA LEU A 242 -17.94 -17.53 4.30
C LEU A 242 -19.19 -16.83 3.72
N PHE A 243 -19.59 -17.18 2.50
CA PHE A 243 -20.84 -16.67 1.90
C PHE A 243 -22.07 -17.07 2.70
N SER A 244 -22.10 -18.31 3.21
CA SER A 244 -23.21 -18.78 4.06
C SER A 244 -23.32 -18.00 5.37
N LEU A 245 -22.18 -17.57 5.95
CA LEU A 245 -22.15 -16.70 7.14
C LEU A 245 -22.68 -15.30 6.83
N MET A 246 -22.36 -14.75 5.65
CA MET A 246 -22.85 -13.43 5.22
C MET A 246 -24.36 -13.38 4.97
N GLN A 247 -24.96 -14.50 4.52
CA GLN A 247 -26.41 -14.58 4.26
C GLN A 247 -27.25 -14.74 5.52
N LYS A 248 -26.67 -15.19 6.62
CA LYS A 248 -27.37 -15.40 7.91
C LYS A 248 -27.43 -14.13 8.78
N GLY A 249 -26.88 -13.04 8.30
CA GLY A 249 -26.89 -11.72 8.94
C GLY A 249 -27.60 -10.68 8.15
#